data_e6170a6f1e283083ac37b7d59d665c04
#
_entry.id   e6170a6f1e283083ac37b7d59d665c04
#
_cell.length_a   1.000
_cell.length_b   1.000
_cell.length_c   1.000
_cell.angle_alpha   90.00
_cell.angle_beta   90.00
_cell.angle_gamma   90.00
#
_symmetry.space_group_name_H-M   'P 1'
#
loop_
_entity.id
_entity.type
_entity.pdbx_description
1 polymer ?
#
loop_
_entity_poly.entity_id
_entity_poly.type
_entity_poly.pdbx_seq_one_letter_code
_entity_poly.pdbx_strand_id
1 'polypeptide(L)'
;MKKLEDMSILVTGGGSGIGADCARRFCGQGARVTISGRRLEKLEAIKNELGERCRVVQGDVTVQADREAMLAASIEHGGKLDALVNNAANMYRQPVDGYTEDFLKDAFDTNVVSAMMLSSMAVPHLESTLGAIVFIGSTHTRRAFPGASPYATTKAALEGLTKVMAAELGSKQIRTGCILPGAVSTELNLRAGLFTAEQAKDRYDAVAGLHALGRIGTGTEVAEGVEYL
;
A
#
# COMPACT_ATOMS: atom_id res chain seq x y z
N MET A 1 11.70 19.01 -7.10
CA MET A 1 10.62 18.12 -6.68
C MET A 1 9.30 18.88 -6.75
N LYS A 2 8.22 18.22 -7.18
CA LYS A 2 6.87 18.82 -7.07
C LYS A 2 6.51 18.97 -5.60
N LYS A 3 5.79 20.03 -5.26
CA LYS A 3 5.24 20.19 -3.92
C LYS A 3 3.99 19.30 -3.78
N LEU A 4 3.78 18.71 -2.62
CA LEU A 4 2.60 17.87 -2.37
C LEU A 4 1.27 18.61 -2.54
N GLU A 5 1.22 19.90 -2.24
CA GLU A 5 0.02 20.74 -2.39
C GLU A 5 -0.55 20.77 -3.83
N ASP A 6 0.29 20.49 -4.84
CA ASP A 6 -0.09 20.44 -6.25
C ASP A 6 -0.35 19.01 -6.76
N MET A 7 -0.25 17.99 -5.90
CA MET A 7 -0.31 16.59 -6.31
C MET A 7 -1.72 15.98 -6.13
N SER A 8 -2.05 15.08 -7.06
CA SER A 8 -3.17 14.14 -6.97
C SER A 8 -2.63 12.73 -6.79
N ILE A 9 -3.04 12.05 -5.71
CA ILE A 9 -2.46 10.78 -5.26
C ILE A 9 -3.55 9.74 -5.05
N LEU A 10 -3.39 8.56 -5.63
CA LEU A 10 -4.25 7.39 -5.34
C LEU A 10 -3.53 6.46 -4.34
N VAL A 11 -4.19 6.18 -3.21
CA VAL A 11 -3.68 5.26 -2.17
C VAL A 11 -4.64 4.08 -2.01
N THR A 12 -4.22 2.88 -2.38
CA THR A 12 -5.03 1.69 -2.17
C THR A 12 -4.90 1.17 -0.73
N GLY A 13 -5.99 0.62 -0.17
CA GLY A 13 -6.01 0.20 1.23
C GLY A 13 -5.93 1.37 2.22
N GLY A 14 -6.49 2.53 1.84
CA GLY A 14 -6.38 3.78 2.60
C GLY A 14 -7.27 3.92 3.84
N GLY A 15 -8.10 2.93 4.14
CA GLY A 15 -9.02 2.98 5.30
C GLY A 15 -8.38 2.66 6.66
N SER A 16 -7.13 2.21 6.72
CA SER A 16 -6.45 1.89 7.98
C SER A 16 -4.93 1.79 7.80
N GLY A 17 -4.19 1.78 8.93
CA GLY A 17 -2.75 1.54 8.97
C GLY A 17 -1.95 2.46 8.05
N ILE A 18 -0.94 1.93 7.39
CA ILE A 18 -0.01 2.69 6.54
C ILE A 18 -0.74 3.53 5.48
N GLY A 19 -1.77 2.97 4.82
CA GLY A 19 -2.51 3.70 3.79
C GLY A 19 -3.28 4.91 4.34
N ALA A 20 -3.88 4.79 5.52
CA ALA A 20 -4.54 5.90 6.20
C ALA A 20 -3.52 6.98 6.64
N ASP A 21 -2.34 6.56 7.13
CA ASP A 21 -1.30 7.50 7.54
C ASP A 21 -0.67 8.22 6.35
N CYS A 22 -0.53 7.54 5.18
CA CYS A 22 -0.20 8.20 3.92
C CYS A 22 -1.24 9.27 3.56
N ALA A 23 -2.54 8.94 3.64
CA ALA A 23 -3.60 9.89 3.34
C ALA A 23 -3.56 11.11 4.27
N ARG A 24 -3.39 10.90 5.59
CA ARG A 24 -3.24 11.98 6.57
C ARG A 24 -2.09 12.90 6.24
N ARG A 25 -0.92 12.31 6.00
CA ARG A 25 0.30 13.06 5.70
C ARG A 25 0.15 13.88 4.42
N PHE A 26 -0.29 13.28 3.34
CA PHE A 26 -0.38 13.95 2.05
C PHE A 26 -1.47 15.03 2.03
N CYS A 27 -2.67 14.75 2.57
CA CYS A 27 -3.70 15.76 2.72
C CYS A 27 -3.26 16.91 3.64
N GLY A 28 -2.55 16.60 4.73
CA GLY A 28 -1.99 17.60 5.65
C GLY A 28 -0.97 18.53 4.99
N GLN A 29 -0.31 18.08 3.92
CA GLN A 29 0.61 18.88 3.10
C GLN A 29 -0.05 19.45 1.83
N GLY A 30 -1.37 19.37 1.72
CA GLY A 30 -2.13 20.03 0.69
C GLY A 30 -2.47 19.19 -0.54
N ALA A 31 -2.00 17.94 -0.66
CA ALA A 31 -2.34 17.06 -1.77
C ALA A 31 -3.85 16.72 -1.80
N ARG A 32 -4.36 16.43 -2.99
CA ARG A 32 -5.65 15.77 -3.18
C ARG A 32 -5.43 14.27 -3.19
N VAL A 33 -6.02 13.57 -2.24
CA VAL A 33 -5.81 12.13 -2.06
C VAL A 33 -7.09 11.37 -2.29
N THR A 34 -7.07 10.39 -3.17
CA THR A 34 -8.15 9.40 -3.29
C THR A 34 -7.72 8.14 -2.58
N ILE A 35 -8.51 7.69 -1.61
CA ILE A 35 -8.30 6.44 -0.88
C ILE A 35 -9.29 5.38 -1.33
N SER A 36 -8.83 4.14 -1.45
CA SER A 36 -9.69 3.03 -1.79
C SER A 36 -9.57 1.84 -0.84
N GLY A 37 -10.60 0.99 -0.81
CA GLY A 37 -10.64 -0.22 -0.02
C GLY A 37 -12.03 -0.82 0.08
N ARG A 38 -12.15 -2.01 0.67
CA ARG A 38 -13.42 -2.74 0.74
C ARG A 38 -14.37 -2.25 1.83
N ARG A 39 -13.83 -1.68 2.91
CA ARG A 39 -14.61 -1.28 4.11
C ARG A 39 -14.96 0.19 4.03
N LEU A 40 -16.17 0.48 3.54
CA LEU A 40 -16.63 1.85 3.32
C LEU A 40 -16.62 2.67 4.62
N GLU A 41 -17.05 2.09 5.74
CA GLU A 41 -17.09 2.76 7.04
C GLU A 41 -15.72 3.26 7.51
N LYS A 42 -14.65 2.51 7.21
CA LYS A 42 -13.26 2.90 7.53
C LYS A 42 -12.77 4.03 6.62
N LEU A 43 -13.11 3.97 5.34
CA LEU A 43 -12.75 5.00 4.38
C LEU A 43 -13.45 6.32 4.70
N GLU A 44 -14.75 6.27 5.00
CA GLU A 44 -15.53 7.45 5.37
C GLU A 44 -15.03 8.08 6.67
N ALA A 45 -14.61 7.28 7.65
CA ALA A 45 -13.99 7.80 8.86
C ALA A 45 -12.73 8.64 8.56
N ILE A 46 -11.86 8.16 7.65
CA ILE A 46 -10.66 8.89 7.21
C ILE A 46 -11.05 10.15 6.42
N LYS A 47 -12.04 10.07 5.53
CA LYS A 47 -12.54 11.23 4.79
C LYS A 47 -13.10 12.31 5.72
N ASN A 48 -13.90 11.92 6.72
CA ASN A 48 -14.46 12.85 7.69
C ASN A 48 -13.37 13.57 8.50
N GLU A 49 -12.25 12.90 8.77
CA GLU A 49 -11.07 13.49 9.40
C GLU A 49 -10.35 14.49 8.49
N LEU A 50 -10.21 14.16 7.19
CA LEU A 50 -9.36 14.89 6.24
C LEU A 50 -10.10 15.91 5.37
N GLY A 51 -11.42 15.86 5.36
CA GLY A 51 -12.27 16.80 4.62
C GLY A 51 -12.18 16.66 3.11
N GLU A 52 -12.37 17.76 2.40
CA GLU A 52 -12.50 17.82 0.93
C GLU A 52 -11.23 17.40 0.17
N ARG A 53 -10.07 17.38 0.81
CA ARG A 53 -8.83 16.90 0.18
C ARG A 53 -8.75 15.40 0.07
N CYS A 54 -9.66 14.67 0.73
CA CYS A 54 -9.74 13.22 0.70
C CYS A 54 -11.02 12.78 -0.03
N ARG A 55 -10.88 11.95 -1.05
CA ARG A 55 -11.98 11.27 -1.74
C ARG A 55 -11.95 9.78 -1.45
N VAL A 56 -13.12 9.17 -1.34
CA VAL A 56 -13.29 7.74 -1.07
C VAL A 56 -13.80 7.02 -2.30
N VAL A 57 -13.26 5.84 -2.55
CA VAL A 57 -13.79 4.84 -3.51
C VAL A 57 -13.83 3.49 -2.83
N GLN A 58 -15.03 2.97 -2.60
CA GLN A 58 -15.17 1.59 -2.17
C GLN A 58 -14.91 0.64 -3.33
N GLY A 59 -14.10 -0.39 -3.11
CA GLY A 59 -13.83 -1.42 -4.12
C GLY A 59 -12.76 -2.41 -3.68
N ASP A 60 -12.65 -3.49 -4.44
CA ASP A 60 -11.63 -4.52 -4.30
C ASP A 60 -10.59 -4.39 -5.41
N VAL A 61 -9.32 -4.28 -5.05
CA VAL A 61 -8.21 -4.16 -6.01
C VAL A 61 -8.07 -5.37 -6.94
N THR A 62 -8.64 -6.51 -6.60
CA THR A 62 -8.65 -7.72 -7.43
C THR A 62 -9.68 -7.63 -8.58
N VAL A 63 -10.68 -6.75 -8.45
CA VAL A 63 -11.75 -6.57 -9.43
C VAL A 63 -11.38 -5.48 -10.44
N GLN A 64 -11.43 -5.78 -11.74
CA GLN A 64 -11.05 -4.83 -12.79
C GLN A 64 -11.88 -3.55 -12.77
N ALA A 65 -13.21 -3.68 -12.73
CA ALA A 65 -14.11 -2.52 -12.72
C ALA A 65 -13.86 -1.59 -11.53
N ASP A 66 -13.50 -2.16 -10.36
CA ASP A 66 -13.17 -1.37 -9.18
C ASP A 66 -11.85 -0.61 -9.36
N ARG A 67 -10.83 -1.23 -9.99
CA ARG A 67 -9.57 -0.54 -10.32
C ARG A 67 -9.80 0.62 -11.29
N GLU A 68 -10.65 0.42 -12.29
CA GLU A 68 -11.07 1.48 -13.23
C GLU A 68 -11.75 2.63 -12.50
N ALA A 69 -12.68 2.32 -11.59
CA ALA A 69 -13.37 3.32 -10.77
C ALA A 69 -12.42 4.08 -9.84
N MET A 70 -11.47 3.39 -9.19
CA MET A 70 -10.45 4.01 -8.34
C MET A 70 -9.61 5.03 -9.12
N LEU A 71 -9.15 4.65 -10.31
CA LEU A 71 -8.34 5.51 -11.16
C LEU A 71 -9.12 6.71 -11.66
N ALA A 72 -10.32 6.48 -12.20
CA ALA A 72 -11.21 7.54 -12.70
C ALA A 72 -11.55 8.55 -11.59
N ALA A 73 -11.92 8.08 -10.40
CA ALA A 73 -12.23 8.95 -9.27
C ALA A 73 -11.02 9.78 -8.80
N SER A 74 -9.80 9.21 -8.85
CA SER A 74 -8.60 9.95 -8.49
C SER A 74 -8.29 11.07 -9.49
N ILE A 75 -8.46 10.79 -10.77
CA ILE A 75 -8.27 11.78 -11.85
C ILE A 75 -9.33 12.87 -11.74
N GLU A 76 -10.59 12.51 -11.54
CA GLU A 76 -11.68 13.48 -11.36
C GLU A 76 -11.46 14.38 -10.15
N HIS A 77 -11.01 13.81 -9.02
CA HIS A 77 -10.77 14.56 -7.79
C HIS A 77 -9.62 15.56 -7.91
N GLY A 78 -8.53 15.17 -8.57
CA GLY A 78 -7.32 15.98 -8.67
C GLY A 78 -7.09 16.64 -10.02
N GLY A 79 -7.89 16.34 -11.04
CA GLY A 79 -7.68 16.78 -12.45
C GLY A 79 -6.54 16.05 -13.17
N LYS A 80 -5.81 15.18 -12.48
CA LYS A 80 -4.62 14.45 -12.95
C LYS A 80 -4.29 13.31 -11.98
N LEU A 81 -3.25 12.51 -12.28
CA LEU A 81 -2.65 11.56 -11.34
C LEU A 81 -1.14 11.82 -11.27
N ASP A 82 -0.62 12.19 -10.12
CA ASP A 82 0.82 12.41 -9.91
C ASP A 82 1.51 11.23 -9.21
N ALA A 83 0.78 10.46 -8.39
CA ALA A 83 1.34 9.27 -7.76
C ALA A 83 0.29 8.18 -7.50
N LEU A 84 0.73 6.93 -7.61
CA LEU A 84 0.00 5.73 -7.20
C LEU A 84 0.74 5.04 -6.06
N VAL A 85 0.09 4.87 -4.90
CA VAL A 85 0.61 4.10 -3.77
C VAL A 85 -0.13 2.76 -3.69
N ASN A 86 0.53 1.69 -4.12
CA ASN A 86 0.06 0.31 -4.02
C ASN A 86 0.31 -0.20 -2.59
N ASN A 87 -0.64 0.05 -1.70
CA ASN A 87 -0.57 -0.33 -0.29
C ASN A 87 -1.56 -1.44 0.07
N ALA A 88 -2.66 -1.62 -0.67
CA ALA A 88 -3.62 -2.68 -0.41
C ALA A 88 -2.95 -4.06 -0.39
N ALA A 89 -3.10 -4.79 0.70
CA ALA A 89 -2.56 -6.14 0.87
C ALA A 89 -3.27 -6.89 2.02
N ASN A 90 -3.14 -8.21 2.00
CA ASN A 90 -3.46 -9.07 3.13
C ASN A 90 -2.21 -9.81 3.62
N MET A 91 -2.24 -10.19 4.92
CA MET A 91 -1.24 -11.08 5.50
C MET A 91 -1.67 -12.53 5.27
N TYR A 92 -0.90 -13.25 4.48
CA TYR A 92 -1.11 -14.66 4.18
C TYR A 92 -0.09 -15.50 4.93
N ARG A 93 -0.56 -16.35 5.85
CA ARG A 93 0.31 -17.24 6.62
C ARG A 93 -0.20 -18.66 6.55
N GLN A 94 0.68 -19.55 6.09
CA GLN A 94 0.44 -20.98 5.98
C GLN A 94 1.78 -21.72 6.01
N PRO A 95 1.94 -22.78 6.79
CA PRO A 95 3.08 -23.69 6.68
C PRO A 95 3.18 -24.31 5.28
N VAL A 96 4.39 -24.65 4.86
CA VAL A 96 4.65 -25.17 3.50
C VAL A 96 3.84 -26.44 3.19
N ASP A 97 3.70 -27.31 4.17
CA ASP A 97 2.95 -28.57 4.08
C ASP A 97 1.41 -28.39 4.08
N GLY A 98 0.93 -27.18 4.32
CA GLY A 98 -0.50 -26.85 4.31
C GLY A 98 -0.95 -26.05 3.09
N TYR A 99 -0.13 -25.84 2.07
CA TYR A 99 -0.52 -25.04 0.92
C TYR A 99 -1.65 -25.65 0.12
N THR A 100 -2.58 -24.79 -0.29
CA THR A 100 -3.54 -25.07 -1.36
C THR A 100 -3.29 -24.08 -2.51
N GLU A 101 -3.59 -24.52 -3.73
CA GLU A 101 -3.42 -23.68 -4.92
C GLU A 101 -4.29 -22.42 -4.85
N ASP A 102 -5.54 -22.56 -4.39
CA ASP A 102 -6.47 -21.42 -4.26
C ASP A 102 -5.99 -20.40 -3.24
N PHE A 103 -5.43 -20.84 -2.10
CA PHE A 103 -4.86 -19.92 -1.10
C PHE A 103 -3.67 -19.13 -1.67
N LEU A 104 -2.79 -19.79 -2.43
CA LEU A 104 -1.66 -19.13 -3.05
C LEU A 104 -2.10 -18.18 -4.17
N LYS A 105 -3.08 -18.58 -5.00
CA LYS A 105 -3.66 -17.70 -6.02
C LYS A 105 -4.25 -16.44 -5.39
N ASP A 106 -5.08 -16.58 -4.35
CA ASP A 106 -5.66 -15.43 -3.64
C ASP A 106 -4.56 -14.50 -3.09
N ALA A 107 -3.48 -15.07 -2.52
CA ALA A 107 -2.37 -14.28 -2.03
C ALA A 107 -1.68 -13.46 -3.14
N PHE A 108 -1.43 -14.07 -4.28
CA PHE A 108 -0.82 -13.38 -5.42
C PHE A 108 -1.78 -12.41 -6.09
N ASP A 109 -3.03 -12.77 -6.28
CA ASP A 109 -4.05 -11.89 -6.87
C ASP A 109 -4.21 -10.61 -6.05
N THR A 110 -4.33 -10.75 -4.73
CA THR A 110 -4.49 -9.59 -3.84
C THR A 110 -3.23 -8.74 -3.74
N ASN A 111 -2.05 -9.35 -3.49
CA ASN A 111 -0.85 -8.61 -3.13
C ASN A 111 0.05 -8.22 -4.31
N VAL A 112 -0.08 -8.90 -5.46
CA VAL A 112 0.82 -8.73 -6.61
C VAL A 112 0.07 -8.36 -7.87
N VAL A 113 -0.82 -9.24 -8.36
CA VAL A 113 -1.52 -9.04 -9.64
C VAL A 113 -2.32 -7.76 -9.63
N SER A 114 -3.06 -7.48 -8.56
CA SER A 114 -3.84 -6.25 -8.40
C SER A 114 -2.97 -4.99 -8.54
N ALA A 115 -1.80 -4.99 -7.89
CA ALA A 115 -0.86 -3.86 -7.93
C ALA A 115 -0.22 -3.70 -9.32
N MET A 116 0.12 -4.81 -9.99
CA MET A 116 0.62 -4.79 -11.38
C MET A 116 -0.43 -4.21 -12.33
N MET A 117 -1.66 -4.70 -12.26
CA MET A 117 -2.75 -4.27 -13.13
C MET A 117 -3.10 -2.79 -12.93
N LEU A 118 -3.25 -2.35 -11.69
CA LEU A 118 -3.54 -0.94 -11.41
C LEU A 118 -2.37 -0.03 -11.84
N SER A 119 -1.12 -0.47 -11.64
CA SER A 119 0.06 0.26 -12.12
C SER A 119 0.07 0.38 -13.64
N SER A 120 -0.21 -0.71 -14.36
CA SER A 120 -0.31 -0.70 -15.83
C SER A 120 -1.35 0.31 -16.32
N MET A 121 -2.54 0.31 -15.70
CA MET A 121 -3.62 1.26 -16.03
C MET A 121 -3.25 2.72 -15.73
N ALA A 122 -2.42 2.95 -14.69
CA ALA A 122 -2.01 4.29 -14.28
C ALA A 122 -0.92 4.91 -15.18
N VAL A 123 -0.15 4.09 -15.92
CA VAL A 123 1.00 4.56 -16.74
C VAL A 123 0.67 5.75 -17.64
N PRO A 124 -0.39 5.75 -18.48
CA PRO A 124 -0.67 6.88 -19.37
C PRO A 124 -0.89 8.21 -18.61
N HIS A 125 -1.51 8.13 -17.42
CA HIS A 125 -1.80 9.30 -16.58
C HIS A 125 -0.55 9.81 -15.87
N LEU A 126 0.30 8.89 -15.39
CA LEU A 126 1.55 9.22 -14.72
C LEU A 126 2.61 9.76 -15.70
N GLU A 127 2.62 9.30 -16.94
CA GLU A 127 3.50 9.82 -18.00
C GLU A 127 3.23 11.31 -18.23
N SER A 128 1.98 11.72 -18.30
CA SER A 128 1.59 13.12 -18.50
C SER A 128 2.00 14.04 -17.36
N THR A 129 2.24 13.48 -16.18
CA THR A 129 2.62 14.23 -14.97
C THR A 129 4.06 13.99 -14.53
N LEU A 130 4.82 13.15 -15.22
CA LEU A 130 6.15 12.70 -14.78
C LEU A 130 6.08 12.15 -13.34
N GLY A 131 5.13 11.26 -13.11
CA GLY A 131 4.65 10.85 -11.80
C GLY A 131 5.48 9.73 -11.16
N ALA A 132 4.87 9.07 -10.16
CA ALA A 132 5.52 7.98 -9.44
C ALA A 132 4.57 6.82 -9.12
N ILE A 133 5.12 5.60 -9.04
CA ILE A 133 4.46 4.41 -8.53
C ILE A 133 5.24 3.91 -7.32
N VAL A 134 4.58 3.79 -6.18
CA VAL A 134 5.19 3.31 -4.94
C VAL A 134 4.51 2.02 -4.49
N PHE A 135 5.31 1.02 -4.14
CA PHE A 135 4.86 -0.24 -3.57
C PHE A 135 5.22 -0.32 -2.10
N ILE A 136 4.31 -0.89 -1.29
CA ILE A 136 4.59 -1.23 0.10
C ILE A 136 5.02 -2.70 0.16
N GLY A 137 6.32 -2.91 0.25
CA GLY A 137 6.98 -4.20 0.45
C GLY A 137 6.94 -4.65 1.91
N SER A 138 7.99 -5.34 2.37
CA SER A 138 8.14 -5.76 3.77
C SER A 138 9.55 -6.26 4.06
N THR A 139 10.03 -6.09 5.30
CA THR A 139 11.26 -6.75 5.80
C THR A 139 11.14 -8.27 5.89
N HIS A 140 9.95 -8.87 5.71
CA HIS A 140 9.79 -10.32 5.56
C HIS A 140 10.59 -10.89 4.37
N THR A 141 10.99 -10.05 3.42
CA THR A 141 11.89 -10.43 2.32
C THR A 141 13.37 -10.50 2.72
N ARG A 142 13.72 -9.98 3.89
CA ARG A 142 15.08 -9.92 4.46
C ARG A 142 15.25 -10.81 5.68
N ARG A 143 14.16 -11.23 6.28
CA ARG A 143 14.17 -12.03 7.51
C ARG A 143 13.14 -13.14 7.43
N ALA A 144 13.56 -14.37 7.71
CA ALA A 144 12.69 -15.54 7.69
C ALA A 144 11.78 -15.59 8.91
N PHE A 145 10.49 -15.81 8.65
CA PHE A 145 9.47 -16.06 9.68
C PHE A 145 8.68 -17.31 9.28
N PRO A 146 8.69 -18.38 10.11
CA PRO A 146 7.94 -19.59 9.82
C PRO A 146 6.47 -19.30 9.51
N GLY A 147 5.93 -19.97 8.49
CA GLY A 147 4.56 -19.81 8.02
C GLY A 147 4.29 -18.52 7.23
N ALA A 148 5.27 -17.64 7.03
CA ALA A 148 5.08 -16.39 6.31
C ALA A 148 5.49 -16.46 4.84
N SER A 149 5.86 -17.63 4.32
CA SER A 149 6.34 -17.77 2.94
C SER A 149 5.35 -17.25 1.88
N PRO A 150 4.03 -17.45 1.92
CA PRO A 150 3.13 -16.89 0.92
C PRO A 150 3.19 -15.35 0.92
N TYR A 151 3.13 -14.72 2.10
CA TYR A 151 3.25 -13.28 2.22
C TYR A 151 4.62 -12.76 1.79
N ALA A 152 5.70 -13.35 2.30
CA ALA A 152 7.07 -12.92 2.00
C ALA A 152 7.36 -12.99 0.50
N THR A 153 6.89 -14.05 -0.17
CA THR A 153 7.06 -14.23 -1.62
C THR A 153 6.30 -13.16 -2.40
N THR A 154 5.06 -12.83 -2.02
CA THR A 154 4.32 -11.74 -2.67
C THR A 154 5.03 -10.39 -2.50
N LYS A 155 5.61 -10.12 -1.34
CA LYS A 155 6.35 -8.88 -1.10
C LYS A 155 7.69 -8.83 -1.81
N ALA A 156 8.38 -9.97 -1.97
CA ALA A 156 9.58 -10.07 -2.79
C ALA A 156 9.29 -9.85 -4.28
N ALA A 157 8.14 -10.32 -4.77
CA ALA A 157 7.70 -10.05 -6.14
C ALA A 157 7.58 -8.54 -6.41
N LEU A 158 7.05 -7.75 -5.47
CA LEU A 158 6.94 -6.28 -5.61
C LEU A 158 8.31 -5.60 -5.65
N GLU A 159 9.31 -6.10 -4.93
CA GLU A 159 10.68 -5.57 -5.01
C GLU A 159 11.31 -5.83 -6.38
N GLY A 160 11.15 -7.04 -6.92
CA GLY A 160 11.59 -7.38 -8.27
C GLY A 160 10.89 -6.53 -9.33
N LEU A 161 9.56 -6.45 -9.23
CA LEU A 161 8.72 -5.64 -10.12
C LEU A 161 9.16 -4.18 -10.14
N THR A 162 9.41 -3.57 -8.98
CA THR A 162 9.85 -2.17 -8.87
C THR A 162 11.08 -1.89 -9.71
N LYS A 163 12.08 -2.78 -9.67
CA LYS A 163 13.33 -2.62 -10.42
C LYS A 163 13.12 -2.72 -11.93
N VAL A 164 12.29 -3.68 -12.37
CA VAL A 164 11.99 -3.85 -13.80
C VAL A 164 11.16 -2.67 -14.30
N MET A 165 10.12 -2.27 -13.58
CA MET A 165 9.31 -1.10 -13.94
C MET A 165 10.14 0.19 -13.98
N ALA A 166 11.15 0.36 -13.11
CA ALA A 166 12.05 1.51 -13.18
C ALA A 166 12.80 1.57 -14.52
N ALA A 167 13.26 0.42 -15.02
CA ALA A 167 13.93 0.34 -16.31
C ALA A 167 12.96 0.55 -17.49
N GLU A 168 11.76 -0.03 -17.44
CA GLU A 168 10.75 0.08 -18.51
C GLU A 168 10.13 1.49 -18.60
N LEU A 169 9.90 2.13 -17.46
CA LEU A 169 9.19 3.41 -17.38
C LEU A 169 10.13 4.63 -17.31
N GLY A 170 11.44 4.41 -17.23
CA GLY A 170 12.43 5.48 -17.15
C GLY A 170 12.39 6.44 -18.33
N SER A 171 12.19 5.93 -19.57
CA SER A 171 12.02 6.77 -20.76
C SER A 171 10.77 7.65 -20.72
N LYS A 172 9.76 7.25 -19.95
CA LYS A 172 8.53 8.00 -19.66
C LYS A 172 8.66 8.93 -18.45
N GLN A 173 9.85 8.97 -17.83
CA GLN A 173 10.14 9.71 -16.62
C GLN A 173 9.19 9.40 -15.43
N ILE A 174 8.63 8.20 -15.40
CA ILE A 174 7.85 7.69 -14.27
C ILE A 174 8.82 7.03 -13.29
N ARG A 175 8.85 7.52 -12.06
CA ARG A 175 9.66 6.93 -10.98
C ARG A 175 8.92 5.75 -10.38
N THR A 176 9.68 4.73 -9.96
CA THR A 176 9.12 3.61 -9.19
C THR A 176 9.94 3.39 -7.93
N GLY A 177 9.28 3.09 -6.83
CA GLY A 177 9.91 2.84 -5.55
C GLY A 177 9.22 1.76 -4.74
N CYS A 178 9.95 1.13 -3.83
CA CYS A 178 9.41 0.16 -2.88
C CYS A 178 9.92 0.46 -1.47
N ILE A 179 9.01 0.69 -0.54
CA ILE A 179 9.33 0.82 0.89
C ILE A 179 9.20 -0.54 1.55
N LEU A 180 10.15 -0.90 2.39
CA LEU A 180 10.21 -2.17 3.12
C LEU A 180 10.01 -1.94 4.63
N PRO A 181 8.76 -1.76 5.11
CA PRO A 181 8.52 -1.56 6.52
C PRO A 181 8.93 -2.77 7.35
N GLY A 182 9.45 -2.53 8.55
CA GLY A 182 9.54 -3.51 9.62
C GLY A 182 8.18 -3.77 10.27
N ALA A 183 8.18 -4.09 11.56
CA ALA A 183 6.92 -4.17 12.30
C ALA A 183 6.37 -2.75 12.49
N VAL A 184 5.12 -2.57 12.08
CA VAL A 184 4.35 -1.33 12.22
C VAL A 184 3.01 -1.69 12.84
N SER A 185 2.55 -0.88 13.80
CA SER A 185 1.24 -1.10 14.43
C SER A 185 0.13 -0.84 13.41
N THR A 186 -0.48 -1.91 12.91
CA THR A 186 -1.56 -1.87 11.92
C THR A 186 -2.60 -2.96 12.17
N GLU A 187 -3.78 -2.84 11.58
CA GLU A 187 -4.81 -3.87 11.63
C GLU A 187 -4.49 -5.12 10.78
N LEU A 188 -3.37 -5.16 10.05
CA LEU A 188 -3.08 -6.22 9.06
C LEU A 188 -3.12 -7.63 9.66
N ASN A 189 -2.45 -7.84 10.78
CA ASN A 189 -2.42 -9.12 11.47
C ASN A 189 -3.75 -9.47 12.15
N LEU A 190 -4.48 -8.45 12.64
CA LEU A 190 -5.81 -8.63 13.24
C LEU A 190 -6.81 -9.09 12.17
N ARG A 191 -6.80 -8.46 11.00
CA ARG A 191 -7.66 -8.84 9.86
C ARG A 191 -7.38 -10.24 9.34
N ALA A 192 -6.13 -10.68 9.42
CA ALA A 192 -5.74 -12.03 9.03
C ALA A 192 -6.12 -13.08 10.10
N GLY A 193 -6.76 -12.68 11.20
CA GLY A 193 -7.14 -13.61 12.29
C GLY A 193 -5.94 -14.21 13.04
N LEU A 194 -4.75 -13.63 12.89
CA LEU A 194 -3.53 -14.16 13.48
C LEU A 194 -3.40 -13.85 14.97
N PHE A 195 -4.03 -12.76 15.43
CA PHE A 195 -3.98 -12.28 16.81
C PHE A 195 -5.26 -11.55 17.19
N THR A 196 -5.61 -11.59 18.49
CA THR A 196 -6.53 -10.64 19.09
C THR A 196 -5.85 -9.28 19.30
N ALA A 197 -6.62 -8.22 19.59
CA ALA A 197 -6.06 -6.91 19.87
C ALA A 197 -5.08 -6.94 21.09
N GLU A 198 -5.38 -7.74 22.10
CA GLU A 198 -4.52 -7.94 23.27
C GLU A 198 -3.21 -8.65 22.90
N GLN A 199 -3.31 -9.76 22.19
CA GLN A 199 -2.14 -10.50 21.69
C GLN A 199 -1.26 -9.67 20.74
N ALA A 200 -1.86 -8.72 19.98
CA ALA A 200 -1.11 -7.86 19.09
C ALA A 200 -0.15 -6.94 19.86
N LYS A 201 -0.57 -6.42 21.02
CA LYS A 201 0.28 -5.58 21.88
C LYS A 201 1.50 -6.36 22.38
N ASP A 202 1.27 -7.53 23.00
CA ASP A 202 2.34 -8.36 23.52
C ASP A 202 3.35 -8.75 22.42
N ARG A 203 2.83 -9.02 21.22
CA ARG A 203 3.68 -9.33 20.07
C ARG A 203 4.49 -8.13 19.60
N TYR A 204 3.91 -6.94 19.57
CA TYR A 204 4.66 -5.73 19.21
C TYR A 204 5.76 -5.43 20.22
N ASP A 205 5.51 -5.62 21.51
CA ASP A 205 6.50 -5.49 22.57
C ASP A 205 7.62 -6.54 22.40
N ALA A 206 7.26 -7.79 22.11
CA ALA A 206 8.22 -8.87 21.87
C ALA A 206 9.11 -8.63 20.62
N VAL A 207 8.58 -8.00 19.56
CA VAL A 207 9.37 -7.73 18.35
C VAL A 207 10.09 -6.39 18.39
N ALA A 208 9.76 -5.51 19.31
CA ALA A 208 10.41 -4.20 19.49
C ALA A 208 11.93 -4.34 19.65
N GLY A 209 12.38 -5.30 20.44
CA GLY A 209 13.80 -5.60 20.64
C GLY A 209 14.54 -6.14 19.41
N LEU A 210 13.82 -6.52 18.36
CA LEU A 210 14.41 -6.93 17.08
C LEU A 210 14.72 -5.74 16.16
N HIS A 211 14.22 -4.56 16.50
CA HIS A 211 14.49 -3.31 15.79
C HIS A 211 15.68 -2.59 16.46
N ALA A 212 16.56 -2.03 15.64
CA ALA A 212 17.75 -1.32 16.15
C ALA A 212 17.40 -0.14 17.07
N LEU A 213 16.23 0.49 16.85
CA LEU A 213 15.74 1.58 17.71
C LEU A 213 14.99 1.10 18.97
N GLY A 214 14.93 -0.21 19.23
CA GLY A 214 14.23 -0.78 20.38
C GLY A 214 12.71 -0.59 20.39
N ARG A 215 12.12 -0.21 19.26
CA ARG A 215 10.68 -0.03 19.10
C ARG A 215 10.22 -0.43 17.69
N ILE A 216 8.93 -0.73 17.55
CA ILE A 216 8.32 -0.88 16.24
C ILE A 216 8.19 0.50 15.53
N GLY A 217 8.05 0.48 14.22
CA GLY A 217 7.79 1.68 13.42
C GLY A 217 6.35 2.17 13.54
N THR A 218 6.11 3.38 13.09
CA THR A 218 4.77 3.98 12.95
C THR A 218 4.37 4.06 11.48
N GLY A 219 3.06 4.12 11.19
CA GLY A 219 2.59 4.34 9.83
C GLY A 219 3.02 5.70 9.28
N THR A 220 3.16 6.71 10.15
CA THR A 220 3.68 8.03 9.78
C THR A 220 5.11 7.97 9.26
N GLU A 221 6.01 7.21 9.91
CA GLU A 221 7.39 7.02 9.43
C GLU A 221 7.43 6.34 8.06
N VAL A 222 6.51 5.41 7.81
CA VAL A 222 6.38 4.79 6.49
C VAL A 222 5.86 5.80 5.46
N ALA A 223 4.87 6.62 5.82
CA ALA A 223 4.32 7.66 4.95
C ALA A 223 5.39 8.72 4.57
N GLU A 224 6.30 9.04 5.48
CA GLU A 224 7.47 9.89 5.21
C GLU A 224 8.41 9.28 4.16
N GLY A 225 8.65 7.97 4.26
CA GLY A 225 9.42 7.26 3.26
C GLY A 225 8.72 7.22 1.89
N VAL A 226 7.40 7.08 1.86
CA VAL A 226 6.60 7.13 0.60
C VAL A 226 6.66 8.53 -0.02
N GLU A 227 6.59 9.59 0.78
CA GLU A 227 6.69 10.98 0.30
C GLU A 227 8.04 11.27 -0.35
N TYR A 228 9.11 10.69 0.17
CA TYR A 228 10.46 10.88 -0.38
C TYR A 228 10.62 10.33 -1.81
N LEU A 229 9.88 9.27 -2.17
CA LEU A 229 9.93 8.60 -3.48
C LEU A 229 9.07 9.30 -4.53
#